data_4d6b2c3798b3ca541be705df7cac939a
#
_entry.id   4d6b2c3798b3ca541be705df7cac939a
#
_cell.length_a   1.000
_cell.length_b   1.000
_cell.length_c   1.000
_cell.angle_alpha   90.00
_cell.angle_beta   90.00
_cell.angle_gamma   90.00
#
_symmetry.space_group_name_H-M   'P 1'
#
loop_
_entity.id
_entity.type
_entity.pdbx_description
1 polymer ?
#
loop_
_entity_poly.entity_id
_entity_poly.type
_entity_poly.pdbx_seq_one_letter_code
_entity_poly.pdbx_strand_id
1 'polypeptide(L)'
;MGENRLNDSDANVFGHVLDKKTGEHLPFINVLLKGTTIGTTTDNSGHYFLKNLPEGKFTLEYKALGYKTVSKEVTLKKGKTLEINVELEEDQIALDGVVVSANRAETSRRLAPTLVNVLDAKVFTTTNAVNLAQGLNFQPGVRVETNCQNCGFQQVRINGLDGPYTQILIDSRPIFSALSGVYGLEQIPANMIERVEVMRGGGSALFGSSAIAGTINIITKEPLRNSGELSHTLTSIGGTSAFDNNTTLNASLVSENGKAGLYLFGQNRHRSGFDQDGDGFTELPKLKNQTAVSYTHLRA
;
A
#
# COMPACT_ATOMS: atom_id res chain seq x y z
N MET A 1 -16.30 -26.49 -23.59
CA MET A 1 -15.01 -26.64 -22.89
C MET A 1 -13.95 -26.77 -23.96
N GLY A 2 -13.32 -25.70 -24.35
CA GLY A 2 -12.21 -25.66 -25.32
C GLY A 2 -10.94 -25.36 -24.54
N GLU A 3 -10.13 -26.38 -24.30
CA GLU A 3 -8.74 -26.19 -23.87
C GLU A 3 -8.02 -25.44 -24.97
N ASN A 4 -7.69 -24.18 -24.69
CA ASN A 4 -6.74 -23.42 -25.47
C ASN A 4 -5.34 -24.02 -25.19
N ARG A 5 -4.98 -25.10 -25.88
CA ARG A 5 -3.60 -25.56 -25.95
C ARG A 5 -2.83 -24.45 -26.69
N LEU A 6 -2.13 -23.63 -25.95
CA LEU A 6 -1.05 -22.82 -26.48
C LEU A 6 -0.14 -23.81 -27.23
N ASN A 7 -0.05 -23.67 -28.54
CA ASN A 7 0.77 -24.54 -29.39
C ASN A 7 2.20 -24.46 -28.87
N ASP A 8 2.74 -25.56 -28.35
CA ASP A 8 4.13 -25.74 -28.03
C ASP A 8 4.95 -25.45 -29.27
N SER A 9 5.49 -24.23 -29.35
CA SER A 9 6.21 -23.79 -30.56
C SER A 9 7.71 -24.08 -30.47
N ASP A 10 8.23 -24.60 -29.34
CA ASP A 10 9.65 -24.73 -29.04
C ASP A 10 10.44 -23.43 -29.22
N ALA A 11 9.78 -22.28 -29.28
CA ALA A 11 10.43 -20.99 -29.24
C ALA A 11 10.88 -20.66 -27.84
N ASN A 12 12.15 -20.31 -27.67
CA ASN A 12 12.71 -20.04 -26.35
C ASN A 12 13.42 -18.69 -26.35
N VAL A 13 13.49 -18.08 -25.18
CA VAL A 13 14.29 -16.87 -24.94
C VAL A 13 15.10 -17.07 -23.67
N PHE A 14 16.38 -16.73 -23.74
CA PHE A 14 17.26 -16.70 -22.58
C PHE A 14 18.14 -15.46 -22.61
N GLY A 15 18.78 -15.16 -21.52
CA GLY A 15 19.72 -14.04 -21.43
C GLY A 15 20.02 -13.70 -19.99
N HIS A 16 20.63 -12.56 -19.79
CA HIS A 16 20.94 -12.02 -18.48
C HIS A 16 20.51 -10.55 -18.37
N VAL A 17 20.31 -10.13 -17.15
CA VAL A 17 19.93 -8.76 -16.80
C VAL A 17 21.06 -8.16 -15.99
N LEU A 18 21.54 -6.99 -16.41
CA LEU A 18 22.65 -6.26 -15.81
C LEU A 18 22.19 -4.93 -15.24
N ASP A 19 22.88 -4.46 -14.22
CA ASP A 19 22.82 -3.07 -13.80
C ASP A 19 23.61 -2.21 -14.79
N LYS A 20 22.97 -1.20 -15.36
CA LYS A 20 23.57 -0.32 -16.38
C LYS A 20 24.76 0.48 -15.87
N LYS A 21 24.81 0.78 -14.58
CA LYS A 21 25.86 1.61 -13.97
C LYS A 21 27.05 0.80 -13.47
N THR A 22 26.78 -0.35 -12.84
CA THR A 22 27.82 -1.19 -12.25
C THR A 22 28.27 -2.32 -13.17
N GLY A 23 27.42 -2.73 -14.14
CA GLY A 23 27.64 -3.90 -14.98
C GLY A 23 27.44 -5.23 -14.25
N GLU A 24 26.96 -5.19 -13.00
CA GLU A 24 26.70 -6.39 -12.22
C GLU A 24 25.42 -7.10 -12.67
N HIS A 25 25.42 -8.40 -12.55
CA HIS A 25 24.25 -9.22 -12.84
C HIS A 25 23.17 -9.04 -11.78
N LEU A 26 21.92 -8.82 -12.22
CA LEU A 26 20.80 -8.54 -11.35
C LEU A 26 19.94 -9.81 -11.11
N PRO A 27 19.94 -10.37 -9.88
CA PRO A 27 19.07 -11.49 -9.54
C PRO A 27 17.63 -11.04 -9.29
N PHE A 28 16.69 -11.99 -9.39
CA PHE A 28 15.27 -11.82 -9.06
C PHE A 28 14.52 -10.74 -9.85
N ILE A 29 14.96 -10.43 -11.05
CA ILE A 29 14.26 -9.55 -11.98
C ILE A 29 13.10 -10.31 -12.64
N ASN A 30 11.89 -9.76 -12.58
CA ASN A 30 10.74 -10.34 -13.27
C ASN A 30 10.84 -10.09 -14.78
N VAL A 31 10.77 -11.16 -15.56
CA VAL A 31 10.75 -11.15 -17.02
C VAL A 31 9.40 -11.70 -17.48
N LEU A 32 8.58 -10.86 -18.09
CA LEU A 32 7.19 -11.15 -18.44
C LEU A 32 6.95 -10.97 -19.92
N LEU A 33 6.19 -11.87 -20.54
CA LEU A 33 5.67 -11.69 -21.88
C LEU A 33 4.38 -10.86 -21.80
N LYS A 34 4.44 -9.60 -22.21
CA LYS A 34 3.35 -8.62 -22.06
C LYS A 34 2.04 -9.12 -22.65
N GLY A 35 0.95 -8.97 -21.87
CA GLY A 35 -0.38 -9.43 -22.28
C GLY A 35 -0.64 -10.92 -22.09
N THR A 36 0.29 -11.64 -21.46
CA THR A 36 0.15 -13.06 -21.12
C THR A 36 0.46 -13.34 -19.65
N THR A 37 0.21 -14.56 -19.21
CA THR A 37 0.62 -15.05 -17.89
C THR A 37 2.00 -15.72 -17.90
N ILE A 38 2.72 -15.67 -19.04
CA ILE A 38 4.00 -16.32 -19.20
C ILE A 38 5.11 -15.39 -18.68
N GLY A 39 5.91 -15.88 -17.76
CA GLY A 39 7.02 -15.13 -17.19
C GLY A 39 7.94 -16.02 -16.38
N THR A 40 9.07 -15.45 -16.01
CA THR A 40 10.08 -16.04 -15.13
C THR A 40 10.78 -14.95 -14.33
N THR A 41 11.70 -15.35 -13.46
CA THR A 41 12.60 -14.44 -12.74
C THR A 41 14.04 -14.80 -13.08
N THR A 42 14.95 -13.82 -13.02
CA THR A 42 16.37 -14.12 -13.08
C THR A 42 16.81 -14.91 -11.84
N ASP A 43 17.73 -15.84 -12.02
CA ASP A 43 18.34 -16.61 -10.94
C ASP A 43 19.36 -15.77 -10.13
N ASN A 44 20.06 -16.41 -9.18
CA ASN A 44 21.08 -15.75 -8.36
C ASN A 44 22.26 -15.18 -9.16
N SER A 45 22.48 -15.66 -10.37
CA SER A 45 23.51 -15.20 -11.30
C SER A 45 22.98 -14.22 -12.34
N GLY A 46 21.74 -13.75 -12.20
CA GLY A 46 21.10 -12.78 -13.09
C GLY A 46 20.65 -13.32 -14.43
N HIS A 47 20.63 -14.65 -14.62
CA HIS A 47 20.21 -15.28 -15.87
C HIS A 47 18.74 -15.68 -15.82
N TYR A 48 18.09 -15.69 -16.98
CA TYR A 48 16.70 -16.12 -17.13
C TYR A 48 16.53 -17.02 -18.35
N PHE A 49 15.48 -17.85 -18.29
CA PHE A 49 15.10 -18.72 -19.39
C PHE A 49 13.57 -18.84 -19.48
N LEU A 50 13.01 -18.54 -20.65
CA LEU A 50 11.61 -18.73 -20.99
C LEU A 50 11.50 -19.79 -22.09
N LYS A 51 10.72 -20.84 -21.84
CA LYS A 51 10.55 -22.01 -22.73
C LYS A 51 9.17 -22.03 -23.36
N ASN A 52 9.08 -22.69 -24.52
CA ASN A 52 7.82 -23.02 -25.18
C ASN A 52 6.91 -21.80 -25.38
N LEU A 53 7.50 -20.70 -25.83
CA LEU A 53 6.77 -19.46 -26.06
C LEU A 53 5.94 -19.55 -27.36
N PRO A 54 4.77 -18.88 -27.42
CA PRO A 54 3.99 -18.82 -28.65
C PRO A 54 4.75 -18.11 -29.77
N GLU A 55 4.55 -18.56 -31.02
CA GLU A 55 5.11 -17.90 -32.20
C GLU A 55 4.41 -16.56 -32.47
N GLY A 56 5.16 -15.53 -32.83
CA GLY A 56 4.62 -14.20 -33.13
C GLY A 56 5.50 -13.06 -32.67
N LYS A 57 4.95 -11.84 -32.75
CA LYS A 57 5.59 -10.63 -32.23
C LYS A 57 5.05 -10.36 -30.82
N PHE A 58 5.95 -10.22 -29.89
CA PHE A 58 5.64 -9.96 -28.48
C PHE A 58 6.55 -8.89 -27.92
N THR A 59 6.19 -8.39 -26.74
CA THR A 59 7.03 -7.50 -25.95
C THR A 59 7.42 -8.21 -24.66
N LEU A 60 8.71 -8.34 -24.40
CA LEU A 60 9.24 -8.76 -23.11
C LEU A 60 9.37 -7.53 -22.20
N GLU A 61 8.81 -7.60 -21.00
CA GLU A 61 8.95 -6.58 -19.96
C GLU A 61 9.82 -7.09 -18.82
N TYR A 62 10.82 -6.28 -18.46
CA TYR A 62 11.75 -6.53 -17.36
C TYR A 62 11.42 -5.57 -16.23
N LYS A 63 11.03 -6.09 -15.06
CA LYS A 63 10.57 -5.31 -13.93
C LYS A 63 11.23 -5.74 -12.64
N ALA A 64 11.73 -4.77 -11.88
CA ALA A 64 12.19 -4.96 -10.51
C ALA A 64 11.94 -3.70 -9.69
N LEU A 65 11.82 -3.89 -8.38
CA LEU A 65 11.75 -2.77 -7.46
C LEU A 65 13.08 -2.01 -7.49
N GLY A 66 13.02 -0.69 -7.66
CA GLY A 66 14.21 0.16 -7.70
C GLY A 66 14.84 0.29 -9.09
N TYR A 67 14.24 -0.27 -10.13
CA TYR A 67 14.71 -0.15 -11.51
C TYR A 67 13.62 0.32 -12.45
N LYS A 68 13.98 1.10 -13.46
CA LYS A 68 13.07 1.48 -14.54
C LYS A 68 12.65 0.25 -15.34
N THR A 69 11.36 0.11 -15.58
CA THR A 69 10.85 -0.98 -16.44
C THR A 69 11.40 -0.83 -17.83
N VAL A 70 12.00 -1.89 -18.35
CA VAL A 70 12.49 -1.97 -19.73
C VAL A 70 11.60 -2.91 -20.54
N SER A 71 11.24 -2.50 -21.74
CA SER A 71 10.45 -3.29 -22.70
C SER A 71 11.25 -3.54 -23.97
N LYS A 72 11.28 -4.80 -24.45
CA LYS A 72 11.96 -5.23 -25.68
C LYS A 72 10.98 -5.95 -26.59
N GLU A 73 10.83 -5.47 -27.82
CA GLU A 73 10.08 -6.18 -28.84
C GLU A 73 10.87 -7.37 -29.35
N VAL A 74 10.22 -8.53 -29.47
CA VAL A 74 10.82 -9.77 -29.91
C VAL A 74 9.92 -10.45 -30.93
N THR A 75 10.54 -11.09 -31.91
CA THR A 75 9.84 -11.94 -32.89
C THR A 75 10.21 -13.39 -32.60
N LEU A 76 9.26 -14.12 -32.05
CA LEU A 76 9.44 -15.54 -31.72
C LEU A 76 9.10 -16.42 -32.93
N LYS A 77 9.97 -17.36 -33.24
CA LYS A 77 9.80 -18.31 -34.35
C LYS A 77 9.93 -19.73 -33.79
N LYS A 78 9.10 -20.63 -34.30
CA LYS A 78 9.11 -22.05 -33.94
C LYS A 78 10.51 -22.67 -34.05
N GLY A 79 10.90 -23.39 -32.98
CA GLY A 79 12.18 -24.10 -32.91
C GLY A 79 13.41 -23.18 -32.85
N LYS A 80 13.25 -21.89 -32.57
CA LYS A 80 14.36 -20.94 -32.40
C LYS A 80 14.50 -20.49 -30.94
N THR A 81 15.75 -20.44 -30.52
CA THR A 81 16.13 -19.85 -29.23
C THR A 81 16.80 -18.50 -29.48
N LEU A 82 16.31 -17.46 -28.82
CA LEU A 82 16.83 -16.11 -28.88
C LEU A 82 17.59 -15.77 -27.60
N GLU A 83 18.75 -15.15 -27.76
CA GLU A 83 19.45 -14.55 -26.60
C GLU A 83 19.13 -13.06 -26.54
N ILE A 84 18.69 -12.60 -25.38
CA ILE A 84 18.33 -11.20 -25.14
C ILE A 84 18.88 -10.76 -23.80
N ASN A 85 19.89 -9.92 -23.86
CA ASN A 85 20.53 -9.32 -22.70
C ASN A 85 19.98 -7.90 -22.52
N VAL A 86 19.73 -7.51 -21.25
CA VAL A 86 19.10 -6.24 -20.93
C VAL A 86 19.86 -5.56 -19.80
N GLU A 87 20.05 -4.27 -19.96
CA GLU A 87 20.56 -3.40 -18.89
C GLU A 87 19.40 -2.63 -18.27
N LEU A 88 19.30 -2.70 -16.94
CA LEU A 88 18.35 -1.90 -16.17
C LEU A 88 19.05 -0.70 -15.56
N GLU A 89 18.40 0.42 -15.61
CA GLU A 89 18.82 1.66 -14.94
C GLU A 89 18.08 1.79 -13.62
N GLU A 90 18.82 2.08 -12.55
CA GLU A 90 18.20 2.37 -11.24
C GLU A 90 17.16 3.47 -11.38
N ASP A 91 15.98 3.22 -10.87
CA ASP A 91 14.94 4.23 -10.71
C ASP A 91 15.04 4.84 -9.32
N GLN A 92 15.85 5.88 -9.18
CA GLN A 92 16.03 6.57 -7.90
C GLN A 92 14.71 7.17 -7.39
N ILE A 93 13.77 7.48 -8.28
CA ILE A 93 12.45 7.99 -7.90
C ILE A 93 11.63 6.88 -7.25
N ALA A 94 11.69 5.66 -7.78
CA ALA A 94 11.00 4.50 -7.20
C ALA A 94 11.59 4.09 -5.84
N LEU A 95 12.90 4.22 -5.66
CA LEU A 95 13.58 3.97 -4.37
C LEU A 95 13.26 5.02 -3.31
N ASP A 96 13.14 6.29 -3.72
CA ASP A 96 12.86 7.41 -2.80
C ASP A 96 11.37 7.52 -2.44
N GLY A 97 10.49 6.80 -3.13
CA GLY A 97 9.04 6.90 -3.00
C GLY A 97 8.49 8.25 -3.51
N VAL A 98 7.21 8.27 -3.78
CA VAL A 98 6.46 9.47 -4.18
C VAL A 98 5.59 9.91 -3.01
N VAL A 99 5.57 11.20 -2.71
CA VAL A 99 4.72 11.80 -1.70
C VAL A 99 3.84 12.88 -2.30
N VAL A 100 2.63 13.04 -1.77
CA VAL A 100 1.63 14.01 -2.24
C VAL A 100 1.45 15.14 -1.24
N SER A 101 1.73 14.89 0.03
CA SER A 101 1.44 15.82 1.13
C SER A 101 2.28 17.09 1.11
N ALA A 102 3.44 17.06 0.46
CA ALA A 102 4.37 18.21 0.47
C ALA A 102 3.86 19.43 -0.33
N ASN A 103 3.12 19.18 -1.42
CA ASN A 103 2.67 20.24 -2.33
C ASN A 103 1.34 19.94 -3.03
N ARG A 104 0.57 18.96 -2.56
CA ARG A 104 -0.67 18.45 -3.16
C ARG A 104 -0.51 17.86 -4.56
N ALA A 105 0.71 17.56 -4.97
CA ALA A 105 1.03 16.88 -6.22
C ALA A 105 2.03 15.77 -5.99
N GLU A 106 2.02 14.77 -6.83
CA GLU A 106 3.02 13.70 -6.78
C GLU A 106 4.42 14.28 -6.96
N THR A 107 5.24 14.11 -5.96
CA THR A 107 6.61 14.61 -5.93
C THR A 107 7.51 13.55 -5.32
N SER A 108 8.72 13.40 -5.87
CA SER A 108 9.71 12.56 -5.21
C SER A 108 9.93 13.07 -3.77
N ARG A 109 9.89 12.15 -2.80
CA ARG A 109 10.11 12.46 -1.38
C ARG A 109 11.39 13.26 -1.15
N ARG A 110 12.42 13.00 -1.95
CA ARG A 110 13.72 13.66 -1.88
C ARG A 110 13.69 15.12 -2.33
N LEU A 111 12.79 15.44 -3.26
CA LEU A 111 12.60 16.80 -3.81
C LEU A 111 11.45 17.54 -3.11
N ALA A 112 10.80 16.92 -2.15
CA ALA A 112 9.73 17.53 -1.40
C ALA A 112 10.22 18.74 -0.61
N PRO A 113 9.52 19.88 -0.66
CA PRO A 113 9.94 21.12 0.03
C PRO A 113 9.89 20.99 1.56
N THR A 114 9.19 19.99 2.07
CA THR A 114 9.05 19.68 3.50
C THR A 114 9.38 18.21 3.76
N LEU A 115 9.87 17.91 4.96
CA LEU A 115 10.16 16.54 5.35
C LEU A 115 8.86 15.74 5.51
N VAL A 116 8.65 14.75 4.64
CA VAL A 116 7.53 13.81 4.71
C VAL A 116 8.05 12.44 5.07
N ASN A 117 7.55 11.90 6.17
CA ASN A 117 7.77 10.50 6.53
C ASN A 117 6.64 9.64 5.98
N VAL A 118 6.99 8.49 5.45
CA VAL A 118 6.05 7.53 4.88
C VAL A 118 5.98 6.29 5.75
N LEU A 119 4.77 5.90 6.10
CA LEU A 119 4.44 4.66 6.79
C LEU A 119 3.73 3.75 5.79
N ASP A 120 4.42 2.71 5.34
CA ASP A 120 3.92 1.79 4.31
C ASP A 120 2.84 0.84 4.85
N ALA A 121 1.98 0.33 3.97
CA ALA A 121 1.01 -0.72 4.29
C ALA A 121 1.64 -1.94 4.95
N LYS A 122 2.89 -2.25 4.63
CA LYS A 122 3.64 -3.35 5.23
C LYS A 122 3.79 -3.23 6.75
N VAL A 123 3.90 -2.01 7.29
CA VAL A 123 3.98 -1.81 8.74
C VAL A 123 2.69 -2.29 9.40
N PHE A 124 1.52 -1.96 8.84
CA PHE A 124 0.22 -2.39 9.36
C PHE A 124 0.09 -3.91 9.36
N THR A 125 0.53 -4.59 8.30
CA THR A 125 0.48 -6.04 8.22
C THR A 125 1.47 -6.72 9.15
N THR A 126 2.69 -6.21 9.26
CA THR A 126 3.73 -6.78 10.12
C THR A 126 3.42 -6.64 11.61
N THR A 127 2.77 -5.52 11.98
CA THR A 127 2.40 -5.24 13.38
C THR A 127 1.00 -5.71 13.74
N ASN A 128 0.27 -6.33 12.78
CA ASN A 128 -1.15 -6.67 12.92
C ASN A 128 -2.02 -5.49 13.34
N ALA A 129 -1.66 -4.26 12.94
CA ALA A 129 -2.45 -3.08 13.20
C ALA A 129 -3.75 -3.11 12.39
N VAL A 130 -4.90 -3.05 13.05
CA VAL A 130 -6.21 -3.15 12.41
C VAL A 130 -6.82 -1.80 12.02
N ASN A 131 -6.22 -0.70 12.50
CA ASN A 131 -6.65 0.67 12.18
C ASN A 131 -5.48 1.65 12.12
N LEU A 132 -5.76 2.88 11.68
CA LEU A 132 -4.78 3.95 11.56
C LEU A 132 -4.06 4.25 12.89
N ALA A 133 -4.81 4.35 14.00
CA ALA A 133 -4.26 4.71 15.31
C ALA A 133 -3.15 3.76 15.75
N GLN A 134 -3.37 2.45 15.58
CA GLN A 134 -2.37 1.45 15.93
C GLN A 134 -1.11 1.55 15.06
N GLY A 135 -1.27 1.77 13.75
CA GLY A 135 -0.13 1.93 12.84
C GLY A 135 0.70 3.18 13.13
N LEU A 136 0.05 4.29 13.50
CA LEU A 136 0.73 5.56 13.80
C LEU A 136 1.67 5.48 15.02
N ASN A 137 1.47 4.55 15.94
CA ASN A 137 2.37 4.33 17.07
C ASN A 137 3.79 3.90 16.65
N PHE A 138 3.94 3.38 15.43
CA PHE A 138 5.24 3.00 14.87
C PHE A 138 5.92 4.14 14.10
N GLN A 139 5.30 5.33 14.06
CA GLN A 139 5.85 6.49 13.37
C GLN A 139 6.63 7.40 14.34
N PRO A 140 7.97 7.54 14.20
CA PRO A 140 8.76 8.42 15.07
C PRO A 140 8.24 9.87 15.06
N GLY A 141 8.14 10.47 16.26
CA GLY A 141 7.64 11.84 16.45
C GLY A 141 6.11 11.99 16.39
N VAL A 142 5.39 10.89 16.27
CA VAL A 142 3.93 10.79 16.39
C VAL A 142 3.60 9.97 17.62
N ARG A 143 2.62 10.41 18.37
CA ARG A 143 2.09 9.69 19.54
C ARG A 143 0.58 9.68 19.47
N VAL A 144 -0.02 8.51 19.58
CA VAL A 144 -1.47 8.33 19.76
C VAL A 144 -1.74 8.18 21.25
N GLU A 145 -2.56 9.06 21.78
CA GLU A 145 -2.96 9.05 23.20
C GLU A 145 -4.46 8.81 23.33
N THR A 146 -4.85 8.02 24.30
CA THR A 146 -6.25 7.87 24.72
C THR A 146 -6.49 8.78 25.91
N ASN A 147 -7.20 9.89 25.69
CA ASN A 147 -7.41 10.92 26.72
C ASN A 147 -8.61 10.65 27.61
N CYS A 148 -9.48 9.76 27.23
CA CYS A 148 -10.63 9.37 28.02
C CYS A 148 -10.76 7.85 27.95
N GLN A 149 -10.42 7.18 29.02
CA GLN A 149 -10.51 5.71 29.10
C GLN A 149 -11.95 5.22 28.89
N ASN A 150 -12.92 5.89 29.49
CA ASN A 150 -14.33 5.52 29.40
C ASN A 150 -14.95 5.71 28.00
N CYS A 151 -14.50 6.72 27.24
CA CYS A 151 -15.05 7.02 25.92
C CYS A 151 -14.15 6.59 24.75
N GLY A 152 -12.93 6.11 25.03
CA GLY A 152 -11.98 5.68 23.99
C GLY A 152 -11.51 6.80 23.06
N PHE A 153 -11.54 8.06 23.55
CA PHE A 153 -11.12 9.22 22.78
C PHE A 153 -9.62 9.16 22.49
N GLN A 154 -9.27 9.05 21.21
CA GLN A 154 -7.89 9.05 20.77
C GLN A 154 -7.54 10.34 20.03
N GLN A 155 -6.38 10.89 20.35
CA GLN A 155 -5.81 12.02 19.64
C GLN A 155 -4.38 11.72 19.18
N VAL A 156 -3.98 12.33 18.08
CA VAL A 156 -2.62 12.24 17.59
C VAL A 156 -1.86 13.51 17.96
N ARG A 157 -0.73 13.33 18.61
CA ARG A 157 0.24 14.39 18.87
C ARG A 157 1.42 14.29 17.92
N ILE A 158 1.77 15.41 17.30
CA ILE A 158 2.99 15.53 16.49
C ILE A 158 3.95 16.46 17.23
N ASN A 159 5.15 15.98 17.52
CA ASN A 159 6.17 16.74 18.25
C ASN A 159 5.69 17.32 19.60
N GLY A 160 4.76 16.63 20.26
CA GLY A 160 4.21 17.05 21.54
C GLY A 160 3.05 18.04 21.47
N LEU A 161 2.70 18.56 20.29
CA LEU A 161 1.55 19.44 20.13
C LEU A 161 0.24 18.64 20.13
N ASP A 162 -0.81 19.21 20.70
CA ASP A 162 -2.11 18.55 20.88
C ASP A 162 -2.82 18.24 19.56
N GLY A 163 -3.73 17.26 19.63
CA GLY A 163 -4.49 16.74 18.49
C GLY A 163 -5.17 17.80 17.61
N PRO A 164 -5.81 18.85 18.15
CA PRO A 164 -6.42 19.92 17.36
C PRO A 164 -5.47 20.65 16.39
N TYR A 165 -4.16 20.56 16.62
CA TYR A 165 -3.14 21.16 15.76
C TYR A 165 -2.61 20.21 14.70
N THR A 166 -3.14 18.98 14.63
CA THR A 166 -2.79 17.97 13.64
C THR A 166 -3.94 17.79 12.65
N GLN A 167 -3.70 18.11 11.37
CA GLN A 167 -4.68 17.92 10.32
C GLN A 167 -4.62 16.49 9.78
N ILE A 168 -5.75 15.79 9.79
CA ILE A 168 -5.88 14.46 9.18
C ILE A 168 -6.57 14.59 7.83
N LEU A 169 -6.01 13.94 6.82
CA LEU A 169 -6.45 13.95 5.44
C LEU A 169 -6.67 12.52 4.94
N ILE A 170 -7.62 12.33 4.03
CA ILE A 170 -7.74 11.15 3.17
C ILE A 170 -7.61 11.61 1.74
N ASP A 171 -6.63 11.08 1.00
CA ASP A 171 -6.31 11.48 -0.38
C ASP A 171 -6.25 13.00 -0.54
N SER A 172 -5.50 13.65 0.37
CA SER A 172 -5.30 15.11 0.43
C SER A 172 -6.56 15.94 0.73
N ARG A 173 -7.65 15.31 1.15
CA ARG A 173 -8.90 15.98 1.54
C ARG A 173 -9.07 15.93 3.06
N PRO A 174 -9.26 17.08 3.72
CA PRO A 174 -9.48 17.12 5.16
C PRO A 174 -10.71 16.31 5.60
N ILE A 175 -10.59 15.59 6.69
CA ILE A 175 -11.73 14.94 7.32
C ILE A 175 -12.45 15.99 8.14
N PHE A 176 -13.61 16.42 7.65
CA PHE A 176 -14.43 17.44 8.30
C PHE A 176 -15.53 16.82 9.15
N SER A 177 -15.30 16.63 10.43
CA SER A 177 -16.34 16.70 11.47
C SER A 177 -15.70 16.77 12.84
N ALA A 178 -16.32 17.46 13.79
CA ALA A 178 -15.89 17.46 15.18
C ALA A 178 -15.84 16.03 15.75
N LEU A 179 -16.76 15.17 15.30
CA LEU A 179 -16.85 13.78 15.75
C LEU A 179 -15.76 12.89 15.13
N SER A 180 -15.36 13.11 13.87
CA SER A 180 -14.28 12.34 13.23
C SER A 180 -12.90 12.74 13.76
N GLY A 181 -12.75 13.96 14.27
CA GLY A 181 -11.54 14.35 15.00
C GLY A 181 -11.39 13.65 16.34
N VAL A 182 -12.50 13.24 16.93
CA VAL A 182 -12.55 12.59 18.26
C VAL A 182 -12.48 11.06 18.14
N TYR A 183 -13.25 10.45 17.25
CA TYR A 183 -13.38 8.99 17.12
C TYR A 183 -12.86 8.44 15.81
N GLY A 184 -12.43 9.30 14.91
CA GLY A 184 -12.13 8.94 13.51
C GLY A 184 -10.94 8.02 13.32
N LEU A 185 -9.94 8.09 14.19
CA LEU A 185 -8.70 7.32 14.02
C LEU A 185 -8.90 5.80 14.11
N GLU A 186 -9.76 5.34 15.01
CA GLU A 186 -10.11 3.92 15.15
C GLU A 186 -11.06 3.45 14.04
N GLN A 187 -11.76 4.38 13.37
CA GLN A 187 -12.70 4.08 12.31
C GLN A 187 -12.04 3.97 10.93
N ILE A 188 -10.79 4.39 10.79
CA ILE A 188 -10.04 4.25 9.55
C ILE A 188 -9.37 2.88 9.53
N PRO A 189 -9.89 1.91 8.77
CA PRO A 189 -9.40 0.56 8.78
C PRO A 189 -8.06 0.46 8.02
N ALA A 190 -7.13 -0.32 8.58
CA ALA A 190 -5.81 -0.50 7.99
C ALA A 190 -5.85 -1.08 6.57
N ASN A 191 -6.86 -1.90 6.25
CA ASN A 191 -6.99 -2.57 4.97
C ASN A 191 -7.24 -1.62 3.78
N MET A 192 -7.74 -0.40 4.02
CA MET A 192 -7.90 0.61 2.96
C MET A 192 -6.63 1.42 2.69
N ILE A 193 -5.64 1.35 3.58
CA ILE A 193 -4.45 2.18 3.55
C ILE A 193 -3.40 1.60 2.60
N GLU A 194 -2.96 2.38 1.61
CA GLU A 194 -1.78 2.10 0.80
C GLU A 194 -0.52 2.56 1.52
N ARG A 195 -0.53 3.80 2.01
CA ARG A 195 0.51 4.40 2.83
C ARG A 195 -0.04 5.56 3.63
N VAL A 196 0.67 5.94 4.68
CA VAL A 196 0.39 7.16 5.44
C VAL A 196 1.56 8.11 5.32
N GLU A 197 1.31 9.33 4.89
CA GLU A 197 2.30 10.37 4.76
C GLU A 197 2.17 11.33 5.95
N VAL A 198 3.24 11.46 6.73
CA VAL A 198 3.30 12.34 7.90
C VAL A 198 4.24 13.50 7.60
N MET A 199 3.67 14.68 7.42
CA MET A 199 4.40 15.94 7.28
C MET A 199 4.40 16.66 8.62
N ARG A 200 5.59 17.00 9.13
CA ARG A 200 5.75 17.68 10.40
C ARG A 200 5.99 19.16 10.20
N GLY A 201 5.18 19.99 10.89
CA GLY A 201 5.24 21.44 10.77
C GLY A 201 4.79 21.94 9.39
N GLY A 202 4.65 23.25 9.25
CA GLY A 202 4.52 23.94 7.96
C GLY A 202 3.31 23.63 7.07
N GLY A 203 2.35 22.82 7.54
CA GLY A 203 1.20 22.38 6.74
C GLY A 203 0.07 23.39 6.61
N SER A 204 0.03 24.42 7.45
CA SER A 204 -1.11 25.33 7.54
C SER A 204 -1.40 26.13 6.26
N ALA A 205 -0.36 26.47 5.50
CA ALA A 205 -0.52 27.17 4.22
C ALA A 205 -1.24 26.32 3.14
N LEU A 206 -1.06 24.98 3.20
CA LEU A 206 -1.65 24.06 2.23
C LEU A 206 -2.96 23.44 2.71
N PHE A 207 -3.08 23.17 4.02
CA PHE A 207 -4.14 22.33 4.56
C PHE A 207 -4.99 23.00 5.65
N GLY A 208 -4.75 24.29 5.91
CA GLY A 208 -5.54 25.11 6.83
C GLY A 208 -5.00 25.20 8.25
N SER A 209 -5.70 25.97 9.10
CA SER A 209 -5.25 26.35 10.45
C SER A 209 -5.02 25.19 11.41
N SER A 210 -5.66 24.04 11.19
CA SER A 210 -5.46 22.84 12.03
C SER A 210 -4.13 22.12 11.76
N ALA A 211 -3.39 22.48 10.69
CA ALA A 211 -2.13 21.85 10.32
C ALA A 211 -0.88 22.57 10.87
N ILE A 212 -0.95 23.07 12.11
CA ILE A 212 0.17 23.78 12.76
C ILE A 212 1.26 22.81 13.19
N ALA A 213 0.87 21.70 13.83
CA ALA A 213 1.79 20.63 14.24
C ALA A 213 2.26 19.81 13.05
N GLY A 214 1.37 19.63 12.08
CA GLY A 214 1.62 18.87 10.86
C GLY A 214 0.35 18.29 10.26
N THR A 215 0.55 17.46 9.24
CA THR A 215 -0.52 16.73 8.57
C THR A 215 -0.24 15.25 8.54
N ILE A 216 -1.31 14.46 8.65
CA ILE A 216 -1.32 13.02 8.44
C ILE A 216 -2.23 12.76 7.26
N ASN A 217 -1.67 12.41 6.12
CA ASN A 217 -2.40 12.14 4.89
C ASN A 217 -2.44 10.62 4.64
N ILE A 218 -3.62 10.06 4.66
CA ILE A 218 -3.89 8.67 4.37
C ILE A 218 -4.09 8.56 2.86
N ILE A 219 -3.21 7.83 2.19
CA ILE A 219 -3.35 7.49 0.79
C ILE A 219 -4.03 6.13 0.70
N THR A 220 -5.17 6.10 0.03
CA THR A 220 -5.97 4.89 -0.09
C THR A 220 -5.50 4.02 -1.25
N LYS A 221 -5.76 2.70 -1.14
CA LYS A 221 -5.43 1.75 -2.21
C LYS A 221 -6.22 2.04 -3.48
N GLU A 222 -5.55 1.95 -4.62
CA GLU A 222 -6.17 2.10 -5.93
C GLU A 222 -6.62 0.76 -6.53
N PRO A 223 -7.75 0.76 -7.28
CA PRO A 223 -8.19 -0.41 -8.03
C PRO A 223 -7.30 -0.62 -9.26
N LEU A 224 -6.29 -1.48 -9.17
CA LEU A 224 -5.36 -1.78 -10.26
C LEU A 224 -5.73 -3.05 -11.02
N ARG A 225 -6.41 -3.99 -10.37
CA ARG A 225 -6.84 -5.28 -10.91
C ARG A 225 -8.08 -5.77 -10.18
N ASN A 226 -8.82 -6.67 -10.80
CA ASN A 226 -9.92 -7.36 -10.15
C ASN A 226 -9.36 -8.24 -9.03
N SER A 227 -9.84 -8.03 -7.80
CA SER A 227 -9.40 -8.78 -6.63
C SER A 227 -10.45 -8.77 -5.54
N GLY A 228 -10.40 -9.76 -4.67
CA GLY A 228 -11.21 -9.83 -3.46
C GLY A 228 -10.39 -10.45 -2.33
N GLU A 229 -10.49 -9.87 -1.15
CA GLU A 229 -9.80 -10.33 0.05
C GLU A 229 -10.76 -10.25 1.24
N LEU A 230 -10.90 -11.35 1.96
CA LEU A 230 -11.61 -11.44 3.23
C LEU A 230 -10.61 -11.82 4.30
N SER A 231 -10.52 -11.02 5.36
CA SER A 231 -9.60 -11.29 6.46
C SER A 231 -10.33 -11.22 7.80
N HIS A 232 -9.91 -12.05 8.75
CA HIS A 232 -10.40 -12.03 10.12
C HIS A 232 -9.23 -12.09 11.09
N THR A 233 -9.20 -11.13 12.02
CA THR A 233 -8.20 -11.06 13.07
C THR A 233 -8.89 -11.20 14.43
N LEU A 234 -8.48 -12.18 15.21
CA LEU A 234 -8.91 -12.40 16.57
C LEU A 234 -7.73 -12.11 17.52
N THR A 235 -7.89 -11.12 18.40
CA THR A 235 -6.86 -10.76 19.38
C THR A 235 -7.38 -11.02 20.78
N SER A 236 -6.68 -11.84 21.58
CA SER A 236 -6.92 -11.97 23.02
C SER A 236 -6.27 -10.82 23.76
N ILE A 237 -7.01 -10.19 24.65
CA ILE A 237 -6.57 -9.02 25.42
C ILE A 237 -6.11 -9.51 26.80
N GLY A 238 -4.87 -9.22 27.17
CA GLY A 238 -4.31 -9.54 28.49
C GLY A 238 -4.29 -11.03 28.83
N GLY A 239 -4.46 -11.93 27.86
CA GLY A 239 -4.57 -13.37 28.11
C GLY A 239 -5.87 -13.81 28.80
N THR A 240 -6.88 -12.93 28.81
CA THR A 240 -8.18 -13.15 29.44
C THR A 240 -9.25 -13.59 28.44
N SER A 241 -10.50 -13.64 28.88
CA SER A 241 -11.68 -13.88 28.03
C SER A 241 -12.12 -12.64 27.22
N ALA A 242 -11.41 -11.52 27.31
CA ALA A 242 -11.67 -10.34 26.49
C ALA A 242 -11.03 -10.48 25.12
N PHE A 243 -11.81 -10.27 24.08
CA PHE A 243 -11.37 -10.42 22.70
C PHE A 243 -11.66 -9.17 21.86
N ASP A 244 -10.79 -8.91 20.90
CA ASP A 244 -11.00 -7.97 19.80
C ASP A 244 -11.13 -8.76 18.51
N ASN A 245 -12.32 -8.75 17.94
CA ASN A 245 -12.67 -9.42 16.68
C ASN A 245 -12.73 -8.38 15.57
N ASN A 246 -11.94 -8.54 14.52
CA ASN A 246 -11.92 -7.66 13.39
C ASN A 246 -12.05 -8.45 12.09
N THR A 247 -13.14 -8.25 11.37
CA THR A 247 -13.36 -8.84 10.03
C THR A 247 -13.31 -7.73 9.01
N THR A 248 -12.52 -7.92 7.95
CA THR A 248 -12.36 -6.95 6.86
C THR A 248 -12.63 -7.58 5.53
N LEU A 249 -13.21 -6.80 4.62
CA LEU A 249 -13.45 -7.15 3.23
C LEU A 249 -12.84 -6.07 2.34
N ASN A 250 -12.08 -6.49 1.34
CA ASN A 250 -11.62 -5.64 0.25
C ASN A 250 -12.11 -6.23 -1.07
N ALA A 251 -12.61 -5.41 -1.95
CA ALA A 251 -12.93 -5.82 -3.31
C ALA A 251 -12.54 -4.71 -4.29
N SER A 252 -11.91 -5.09 -5.38
CA SER A 252 -11.49 -4.20 -6.45
C SER A 252 -12.04 -4.72 -7.78
N LEU A 253 -12.72 -3.86 -8.51
CA LEU A 253 -13.24 -4.12 -9.84
C LEU A 253 -12.65 -3.09 -10.80
N VAL A 254 -12.13 -3.57 -11.92
CA VAL A 254 -11.50 -2.71 -12.93
C VAL A 254 -12.14 -3.03 -14.28
N SER A 255 -12.48 -1.98 -15.03
CA SER A 255 -13.01 -2.12 -16.40
C SER A 255 -11.94 -2.74 -17.33
N GLU A 256 -12.37 -3.45 -18.38
CA GLU A 256 -11.47 -4.12 -19.34
C GLU A 256 -10.46 -3.16 -19.98
N ASN A 257 -10.85 -1.92 -20.22
CA ASN A 257 -9.96 -0.88 -20.78
C ASN A 257 -9.06 -0.20 -19.74
N GLY A 258 -9.16 -0.58 -18.45
CA GLY A 258 -8.37 0.00 -17.37
C GLY A 258 -8.69 1.45 -17.00
N LYS A 259 -9.72 2.06 -17.64
CA LYS A 259 -10.04 3.48 -17.43
C LYS A 259 -10.97 3.76 -16.25
N ALA A 260 -11.67 2.78 -15.76
CA ALA A 260 -12.53 2.90 -14.60
C ALA A 260 -12.26 1.79 -13.61
N GLY A 261 -12.24 2.13 -12.34
CA GLY A 261 -12.09 1.18 -11.25
C GLY A 261 -13.01 1.52 -10.09
N LEU A 262 -13.48 0.49 -9.38
CA LEU A 262 -14.24 0.59 -8.15
C LEU A 262 -13.49 -0.14 -7.06
N TYR A 263 -13.31 0.49 -5.92
CA TYR A 263 -12.80 -0.15 -4.71
C TYR A 263 -13.87 -0.14 -3.62
N LEU A 264 -14.02 -1.28 -2.94
CA LEU A 264 -14.92 -1.47 -1.81
C LEU A 264 -14.10 -1.92 -0.60
N PHE A 265 -14.25 -1.23 0.52
CA PHE A 265 -13.68 -1.60 1.80
C PHE A 265 -14.80 -1.83 2.80
N GLY A 266 -14.73 -2.93 3.53
CA GLY A 266 -15.61 -3.22 4.64
C GLY A 266 -14.83 -3.59 5.89
N GLN A 267 -15.32 -3.15 7.05
CA GLN A 267 -14.79 -3.58 8.35
C GLN A 267 -15.95 -3.76 9.31
N ASN A 268 -15.92 -4.86 10.06
CA ASN A 268 -16.76 -5.08 11.24
C ASN A 268 -15.85 -5.47 12.40
N ARG A 269 -15.76 -4.59 13.39
CA ARG A 269 -14.91 -4.76 14.57
C ARG A 269 -15.73 -4.74 15.84
N HIS A 270 -15.49 -5.71 16.70
CA HIS A 270 -16.09 -5.81 18.00
C HIS A 270 -15.03 -6.16 19.03
N ARG A 271 -14.80 -5.26 19.99
CA ARG A 271 -13.89 -5.45 21.12
C ARG A 271 -14.70 -5.53 22.42
N SER A 272 -14.41 -6.54 23.24
CA SER A 272 -14.92 -6.61 24.61
C SER A 272 -14.27 -5.52 25.46
N GLY A 273 -14.98 -5.02 26.45
CA GLY A 273 -14.34 -4.21 27.50
C GLY A 273 -13.32 -5.05 28.27
N PHE A 274 -12.20 -4.44 28.64
CA PHE A 274 -11.15 -5.08 29.43
C PHE A 274 -10.86 -4.24 30.66
N ASP A 275 -11.12 -4.83 31.81
CA ASP A 275 -10.84 -4.33 33.15
C ASP A 275 -9.69 -5.15 33.70
N GLN A 276 -8.53 -4.52 33.91
CA GLN A 276 -7.30 -5.20 34.26
C GLN A 276 -7.16 -5.43 35.75
N ASP A 277 -7.63 -4.48 36.58
CA ASP A 277 -7.46 -4.48 38.02
C ASP A 277 -8.72 -4.90 38.78
N GLY A 278 -9.85 -5.06 38.06
CA GLY A 278 -11.11 -5.56 38.65
C GLY A 278 -11.89 -4.51 39.46
N ASP A 279 -11.63 -3.22 39.22
CA ASP A 279 -12.30 -2.12 39.92
C ASP A 279 -13.68 -1.76 39.33
N GLY A 280 -14.09 -2.42 38.24
CA GLY A 280 -15.35 -2.20 37.54
C GLY A 280 -15.27 -1.14 36.44
N PHE A 281 -14.12 -0.50 36.24
CA PHE A 281 -13.84 0.40 35.12
C PHE A 281 -12.90 -0.30 34.11
N THR A 282 -13.10 -0.07 32.83
CA THR A 282 -12.30 -0.73 31.79
C THR A 282 -11.17 0.17 31.31
N GLU A 283 -9.92 -0.32 31.32
CA GLU A 283 -8.76 0.35 30.71
C GLU A 283 -8.87 0.35 29.17
N LEU A 284 -9.53 -0.67 28.61
CA LEU A 284 -9.91 -0.69 27.21
C LEU A 284 -11.43 -0.74 27.09
N PRO A 285 -12.07 0.31 26.56
CA PRO A 285 -13.51 0.36 26.44
C PRO A 285 -14.05 -0.65 25.42
N LYS A 286 -15.28 -1.08 25.63
CA LYS A 286 -16.04 -1.85 24.65
C LYS A 286 -16.16 -1.05 23.35
N LEU A 287 -15.87 -1.70 22.23
CA LEU A 287 -15.97 -1.08 20.89
C LEU A 287 -16.86 -1.91 19.99
N LYS A 288 -17.75 -1.25 19.27
CA LYS A 288 -18.45 -1.80 18.12
C LYS A 288 -18.35 -0.82 16.97
N ASN A 289 -17.62 -1.20 15.92
CA ASN A 289 -17.40 -0.38 14.75
C ASN A 289 -17.78 -1.13 13.49
N GLN A 290 -18.52 -0.47 12.61
CA GLN A 290 -18.86 -0.97 11.28
C GLN A 290 -18.56 0.13 10.29
N THR A 291 -17.65 -0.14 9.36
CA THR A 291 -17.23 0.81 8.34
C THR A 291 -17.44 0.17 6.97
N ALA A 292 -18.03 0.93 6.05
CA ALA A 292 -18.11 0.59 4.64
C ALA A 292 -17.76 1.81 3.83
N VAL A 293 -16.79 1.67 2.94
CA VAL A 293 -16.33 2.75 2.06
C VAL A 293 -16.29 2.22 0.63
N SER A 294 -16.80 3.01 -0.30
CA SER A 294 -16.65 2.74 -1.74
C SER A 294 -16.17 4.00 -2.43
N TYR A 295 -15.29 3.84 -3.39
CA TYR A 295 -14.99 4.92 -4.30
C TYR A 295 -14.57 4.45 -5.68
N THR A 296 -14.82 5.34 -6.65
CA THR A 296 -14.53 5.10 -8.05
C THR A 296 -13.28 5.88 -8.46
N HIS A 297 -12.46 5.27 -9.28
CA HIS A 297 -11.30 5.86 -9.90
C HIS A 297 -11.54 5.95 -11.41
N LEU A 298 -11.42 7.15 -11.96
CA LEU A 298 -11.51 7.38 -13.40
C LEU A 298 -10.15 7.85 -13.90
N ARG A 299 -9.60 7.12 -14.88
CA ARG A 299 -8.34 7.48 -15.53
C ARG A 299 -8.63 8.05 -16.91
N ALA A 300 -8.02 9.19 -17.19
CA ALA A 300 -8.14 9.87 -18.48
C ALA A 300 -7.50 9.09 -19.64
#